data_5ed057fb6fef1ac12ceae23389dee51d
#
_entry.id   5ed057fb6fef1ac12ceae23389dee51d
#
_cell.length_a   1.000
_cell.length_b   1.000
_cell.length_c   1.000
_cell.angle_alpha   90.00
_cell.angle_beta   90.00
_cell.angle_gamma   90.00
#
_symmetry.space_group_name_H-M   'P 1'
#
loop_
_entity.id
_entity.type
_entity.pdbx_description
1 polymer ?
#
loop_
_entity_poly.entity_id
_entity_poly.type
_entity_poly.pdbx_seq_one_letter_code
_entity_poly.pdbx_strand_id
1 'polypeptide(L)'
;PVVEQQRLVTEAFSAESDADISGFVFRDSVGFVLMNLNGEQSDQNNDGVDDISRRNAANLAAAAAARDEINTRIARPVYDYNILITDGQSLSNGTEGWAALSKDIRATLNINMLGDSVRPKNENGSTFTPLNGAEIRSAHAVVQDLIAPPDGGNLMTDEAVAALPRGANNFGETVDIGAMWMWREMQLQFRGVVTDERKIVAVNCGVGGQIIEHLSKGHSWGFYNRIISAVTQIKAIADAEGKTCGVVGFLYLGNEYNYDSTKGGATDRAEYRALLRKLIDDVI
;
A
#
# COMPACT_ATOMS: atom_id res chain seq x y z
N PRO A 1 6.09 15.66 26.05
CA PRO A 1 6.27 15.64 24.60
C PRO A 1 7.14 16.79 24.10
N VAL A 2 6.92 18.03 24.60
CA VAL A 2 7.69 19.22 24.18
C VAL A 2 9.14 19.18 24.69
N VAL A 3 9.37 18.66 25.90
CA VAL A 3 10.69 18.55 26.49
C VAL A 3 11.56 17.50 25.77
N GLU A 4 10.95 16.44 25.28
CA GLU A 4 11.66 15.38 24.55
C GLU A 4 12.04 15.83 23.13
N GLN A 5 11.19 16.63 22.46
CA GLN A 5 11.55 17.25 21.19
C GLN A 5 12.69 18.27 21.30
N GLN A 6 12.72 19.04 22.39
CA GLN A 6 13.83 19.97 22.67
C GLN A 6 15.14 19.21 22.93
N ARG A 7 15.08 18.05 23.59
CA ARG A 7 16.26 17.23 23.84
C ARG A 7 16.85 16.62 22.57
N LEU A 8 16.00 16.15 21.66
CA LEU A 8 16.43 15.62 20.35
C LEU A 8 17.06 16.70 19.47
N VAL A 9 16.57 17.93 19.54
CA VAL A 9 17.15 19.06 18.80
C VAL A 9 18.53 19.46 19.39
N THR A 10 18.69 19.44 20.71
CA THR A 10 19.97 19.78 21.36
C THR A 10 21.05 18.71 21.22
N GLU A 11 20.69 17.45 21.02
CA GLU A 11 21.64 16.36 20.74
C GLU A 11 22.12 16.37 19.27
N ALA A 12 21.36 16.98 18.37
CA ALA A 12 21.70 17.08 16.95
C ALA A 12 22.53 18.31 16.58
N PHE A 13 22.62 19.31 17.46
CA PHE A 13 23.32 20.56 17.19
C PHE A 13 24.27 20.91 18.34
N SER A 14 25.52 21.22 18.04
CA SER A 14 26.46 21.84 18.95
C SER A 14 26.55 23.35 18.67
N ALA A 15 26.56 24.16 19.73
CA ALA A 15 26.84 25.58 19.63
C ALA A 15 28.22 25.82 20.25
N GLU A 16 29.15 26.28 19.44
CA GLU A 16 30.50 26.60 19.87
C GLU A 16 30.77 28.08 19.67
N SER A 17 31.51 28.67 20.60
CA SER A 17 32.09 30.01 20.44
C SER A 17 33.43 29.82 19.74
N ASP A 18 33.52 30.28 18.48
CA ASP A 18 34.79 30.31 17.78
C ASP A 18 35.50 31.63 18.07
N ALA A 19 36.75 31.56 18.56
CA ALA A 19 37.51 32.74 18.97
C ALA A 19 37.89 33.63 17.77
N ASP A 20 37.88 33.06 16.56
CA ASP A 20 38.23 33.81 15.34
C ASP A 20 36.98 34.41 14.65
N ILE A 21 35.80 34.00 15.06
CA ILE A 21 34.51 34.52 14.54
C ILE A 21 33.77 35.12 15.75
N SER A 22 33.63 36.42 15.79
CA SER A 22 32.93 37.10 16.89
C SER A 22 31.43 36.77 16.90
N GLY A 23 31.03 35.54 17.34
CA GLY A 23 29.65 35.09 17.43
C GLY A 23 29.46 33.60 17.64
N PHE A 24 28.19 33.20 17.67
CA PHE A 24 27.80 31.79 17.83
C PHE A 24 27.65 31.11 16.47
N VAL A 25 28.30 29.96 16.35
CA VAL A 25 28.24 29.09 15.17
C VAL A 25 27.48 27.84 15.55
N PHE A 26 26.40 27.54 14.82
CA PHE A 26 25.67 26.29 14.95
C PHE A 26 26.20 25.30 13.93
N ARG A 27 26.58 24.12 14.39
CA ARG A 27 27.08 23.03 13.54
C ARG A 27 26.12 21.83 13.60
N ASP A 28 26.01 21.09 12.50
CA ASP A 28 25.34 19.79 12.52
C ASP A 28 26.22 18.71 13.16
N SER A 29 25.69 17.49 13.31
CA SER A 29 26.40 16.36 13.94
C SER A 29 27.69 15.91 13.21
N VAL A 30 27.94 16.41 12.00
CA VAL A 30 29.18 16.15 11.23
C VAL A 30 30.09 17.36 11.18
N GLY A 31 29.80 18.42 11.96
CA GLY A 31 30.65 19.58 12.14
C GLY A 31 30.46 20.72 11.13
N PHE A 32 29.43 20.66 10.30
CA PHE A 32 29.13 21.74 9.35
C PHE A 32 28.44 22.92 10.01
N VAL A 33 28.83 24.11 9.62
CA VAL A 33 28.21 25.36 10.08
C VAL A 33 26.82 25.49 9.47
N LEU A 34 25.79 25.46 10.33
CA LEU A 34 24.39 25.64 9.93
C LEU A 34 23.96 27.12 9.97
N MET A 35 24.53 27.89 10.89
CA MET A 35 24.22 29.29 11.07
C MET A 35 25.37 30.02 11.75
N ASN A 36 25.71 31.20 11.25
CA ASN A 36 26.59 32.15 11.93
C ASN A 36 25.77 33.41 12.27
N LEU A 37 25.66 33.72 13.55
CA LEU A 37 24.82 34.83 14.00
C LEU A 37 25.44 36.21 13.78
N ASN A 38 26.67 36.28 13.33
CA ASN A 38 27.34 37.56 13.02
C ASN A 38 27.04 38.13 11.65
N GLY A 39 26.28 37.40 10.82
CA GLY A 39 25.94 37.84 9.46
C GLY A 39 27.11 37.82 8.48
N GLU A 40 28.32 37.42 8.90
CA GLU A 40 29.40 37.15 7.98
C GLU A 40 29.19 35.76 7.37
N GLN A 41 28.96 35.76 6.09
CA GLN A 41 28.82 34.54 5.30
C GLN A 41 30.23 33.96 5.09
N SER A 42 30.42 32.71 5.51
CA SER A 42 31.70 32.02 5.32
C SER A 42 31.88 31.72 3.84
N ASP A 43 32.76 32.46 3.20
CA ASP A 43 33.26 32.18 1.83
C ASP A 43 34.73 31.74 1.96
N GLN A 44 34.95 30.48 2.35
CA GLN A 44 36.29 29.93 2.56
C GLN A 44 37.09 29.82 1.26
N ASN A 45 36.42 29.80 0.11
CA ASN A 45 37.06 29.72 -1.19
C ASN A 45 37.31 31.08 -1.83
N ASN A 46 36.82 32.16 -1.23
CA ASN A 46 36.94 33.55 -1.70
C ASN A 46 36.46 33.77 -3.15
N ASP A 47 35.38 33.08 -3.52
CA ASP A 47 34.81 33.18 -4.89
C ASP A 47 33.53 34.04 -4.95
N GLY A 48 33.18 34.70 -3.83
CA GLY A 48 32.02 35.61 -3.72
C GLY A 48 30.70 34.91 -3.46
N VAL A 49 30.69 33.57 -3.26
CA VAL A 49 29.49 32.80 -2.89
C VAL A 49 29.71 32.18 -1.52
N ASP A 50 28.85 32.51 -0.57
CA ASP A 50 28.96 31.91 0.77
C ASP A 50 28.75 30.40 0.75
N ASP A 51 29.49 29.68 1.56
CA ASP A 51 29.47 28.21 1.62
C ASP A 51 28.12 27.67 2.06
N ILE A 52 27.33 28.44 2.84
CA ILE A 52 25.99 28.06 3.27
C ILE A 52 25.03 28.08 2.08
N SER A 53 25.07 29.14 1.28
CA SER A 53 24.27 29.26 0.08
C SER A 53 24.59 28.16 -0.93
N ARG A 54 25.90 27.88 -1.13
CA ARG A 54 26.36 26.81 -2.01
C ARG A 54 25.86 25.44 -1.55
N ARG A 55 25.96 25.15 -0.24
CA ARG A 55 25.49 23.91 0.33
C ARG A 55 23.97 23.77 0.25
N ASN A 56 23.24 24.84 0.52
CA ASN A 56 21.78 24.85 0.39
C ASN A 56 21.36 24.58 -1.06
N ALA A 57 22.03 25.20 -2.05
CA ALA A 57 21.80 24.92 -3.44
C ALA A 57 22.08 23.46 -3.81
N ALA A 58 23.19 22.89 -3.31
CA ALA A 58 23.53 21.48 -3.52
C ALA A 58 22.49 20.55 -2.87
N ASN A 59 22.05 20.83 -1.64
CA ASN A 59 21.03 20.07 -0.94
C ASN A 59 19.68 20.14 -1.65
N LEU A 60 19.30 21.30 -2.16
CA LEU A 60 18.07 21.47 -2.96
C LEU A 60 18.16 20.69 -4.27
N ALA A 61 19.31 20.72 -4.95
CA ALA A 61 19.54 19.96 -6.18
C ALA A 61 19.49 18.44 -5.91
N ALA A 62 20.13 17.98 -4.84
CA ALA A 62 20.09 16.57 -4.42
C ALA A 62 18.66 16.12 -4.06
N ALA A 63 17.92 16.95 -3.33
CA ALA A 63 16.52 16.67 -3.01
C ALA A 63 15.62 16.65 -4.25
N ALA A 64 15.86 17.52 -5.22
CA ALA A 64 15.15 17.51 -6.51
C ALA A 64 15.47 16.24 -7.31
N ALA A 65 16.75 15.86 -7.40
CA ALA A 65 17.18 14.65 -8.09
C ALA A 65 16.57 13.38 -7.44
N ALA A 66 16.59 13.29 -6.09
CA ALA A 66 15.97 12.19 -5.36
C ALA A 66 14.45 12.14 -5.59
N ARG A 67 13.79 13.29 -5.63
CA ARG A 67 12.35 13.39 -5.95
C ARG A 67 12.05 12.92 -7.37
N ASP A 68 12.87 13.31 -8.34
CA ASP A 68 12.71 12.89 -9.73
C ASP A 68 12.94 11.39 -9.88
N GLU A 69 13.91 10.81 -9.18
CA GLU A 69 14.13 9.37 -9.16
C GLU A 69 12.93 8.61 -8.59
N ILE A 70 12.40 9.04 -7.44
CA ILE A 70 11.18 8.46 -6.85
C ILE A 70 10.02 8.62 -7.82
N ASN A 71 9.86 9.80 -8.41
CA ASN A 71 8.79 10.12 -9.35
C ASN A 71 8.78 9.22 -10.60
N THR A 72 9.95 8.84 -11.11
CA THR A 72 10.06 7.92 -12.24
C THR A 72 9.74 6.47 -11.89
N ARG A 73 9.88 6.08 -10.61
CA ARG A 73 9.60 4.72 -10.11
C ARG A 73 8.13 4.51 -9.72
N ILE A 74 7.37 5.57 -9.49
CA ILE A 74 5.96 5.44 -9.13
C ILE A 74 5.16 5.09 -10.38
N ALA A 75 4.54 3.91 -10.38
CA ALA A 75 3.64 3.49 -11.46
C ALA A 75 2.49 4.50 -11.62
N ARG A 76 2.02 4.66 -12.86
CA ARG A 76 0.85 5.50 -13.18
C ARG A 76 -0.34 4.61 -13.49
N PRO A 77 -1.54 4.96 -13.03
CA PRO A 77 -2.74 4.40 -13.61
C PRO A 77 -2.76 4.73 -15.12
N VAL A 78 -2.91 3.74 -15.97
CA VAL A 78 -2.88 3.91 -17.43
C VAL A 78 -4.25 3.77 -18.06
N TYR A 79 -5.17 3.12 -17.36
CA TYR A 79 -6.55 2.89 -17.77
C TYR A 79 -7.50 3.80 -17.00
N ASP A 80 -8.73 3.92 -17.46
CA ASP A 80 -9.80 4.57 -16.68
C ASP A 80 -10.10 3.75 -15.41
N TYR A 81 -10.05 2.40 -15.53
CA TYR A 81 -10.19 1.44 -14.45
C TYR A 81 -8.90 0.61 -14.31
N ASN A 82 -8.16 0.82 -13.23
CA ASN A 82 -6.89 0.17 -12.95
C ASN A 82 -7.09 -0.85 -11.84
N ILE A 83 -7.05 -2.14 -12.18
CA ILE A 83 -7.37 -3.21 -11.24
C ILE A 83 -6.11 -3.60 -10.48
N LEU A 84 -6.17 -3.52 -9.15
CA LEU A 84 -5.21 -4.09 -8.22
C LEU A 84 -5.78 -5.40 -7.68
N ILE A 85 -5.10 -6.50 -7.95
CA ILE A 85 -5.51 -7.82 -7.48
C ILE A 85 -4.66 -8.19 -6.29
N THR A 86 -5.29 -8.63 -5.21
CA THR A 86 -4.63 -9.32 -4.11
C THR A 86 -5.04 -10.79 -4.13
N ASP A 87 -4.09 -11.68 -3.94
CA ASP A 87 -4.31 -13.11 -3.78
C ASP A 87 -3.43 -13.66 -2.66
N GLY A 88 -3.74 -14.85 -2.18
CA GLY A 88 -3.01 -15.48 -1.10
C GLY A 88 -3.93 -16.23 -0.15
N GLN A 89 -3.54 -16.26 1.12
CA GLN A 89 -4.28 -17.00 2.14
C GLN A 89 -4.85 -16.07 3.25
N SER A 90 -4.97 -16.57 4.47
CA SER A 90 -5.65 -15.86 5.58
C SER A 90 -5.17 -14.43 5.81
N LEU A 91 -3.87 -14.15 5.71
CA LEU A 91 -3.33 -12.80 5.87
C LEU A 91 -3.75 -11.87 4.73
N SER A 92 -3.89 -12.37 3.50
CA SER A 92 -4.43 -11.57 2.40
C SER A 92 -5.87 -11.15 2.65
N ASN A 93 -6.67 -12.03 3.24
CA ASN A 93 -8.08 -11.78 3.54
C ASN A 93 -8.32 -10.87 4.76
N GLY A 94 -7.27 -10.48 5.47
CA GLY A 94 -7.39 -9.70 6.69
C GLY A 94 -7.85 -10.51 7.89
N THR A 95 -7.64 -11.85 7.89
CA THR A 95 -7.82 -12.65 9.10
C THR A 95 -6.90 -12.09 10.19
N GLU A 96 -7.42 -11.90 11.40
CA GLU A 96 -6.75 -11.21 12.51
C GLU A 96 -6.54 -9.68 12.32
N GLY A 97 -6.91 -9.13 11.18
CA GLY A 97 -6.88 -7.68 10.91
C GLY A 97 -8.12 -6.93 11.39
N TRP A 98 -8.88 -7.48 12.35
CA TRP A 98 -10.08 -6.83 12.86
C TRP A 98 -9.76 -5.56 13.66
N ALA A 99 -10.77 -4.72 13.86
CA ALA A 99 -10.65 -3.33 14.21
C ALA A 99 -10.04 -2.51 13.06
N ALA A 100 -10.62 -2.65 11.85
CA ALA A 100 -10.23 -1.89 10.68
C ALA A 100 -10.05 -0.39 10.97
N LEU A 101 -8.91 0.16 10.58
CA LEU A 101 -8.50 1.53 10.88
C LEU A 101 -8.75 2.48 9.70
N SER A 102 -8.56 2.01 8.47
CA SER A 102 -8.67 2.82 7.25
C SER A 102 -10.12 2.94 6.78
N LYS A 103 -11.01 3.46 7.65
CA LYS A 103 -12.44 3.61 7.36
C LYS A 103 -12.75 4.92 6.64
N ASP A 104 -12.07 6.00 7.01
CA ASP A 104 -12.29 7.35 6.49
C ASP A 104 -11.27 7.70 5.42
N ILE A 105 -11.57 7.38 4.17
CA ILE A 105 -10.72 7.65 3.05
C ILE A 105 -11.29 8.81 2.22
N ARG A 106 -10.43 9.77 1.90
CA ARG A 106 -10.84 10.92 1.08
C ARG A 106 -11.33 10.47 -0.28
N ALA A 107 -12.56 10.82 -0.65
CA ALA A 107 -13.14 10.48 -1.96
C ALA A 107 -12.28 10.98 -3.15
N THR A 108 -11.54 12.07 -2.95
CA THR A 108 -10.62 12.64 -3.95
C THR A 108 -9.46 11.71 -4.33
N LEU A 109 -9.16 10.69 -3.53
CA LEU A 109 -8.14 9.69 -3.86
C LEU A 109 -8.58 8.75 -4.99
N ASN A 110 -9.89 8.65 -5.25
CA ASN A 110 -10.45 7.82 -6.30
C ASN A 110 -9.93 6.36 -6.25
N ILE A 111 -9.87 5.82 -5.03
CA ILE A 111 -9.63 4.41 -4.76
C ILE A 111 -10.96 3.72 -4.52
N ASN A 112 -11.14 2.54 -5.10
CA ASN A 112 -12.43 1.91 -5.23
C ASN A 112 -12.36 0.41 -4.96
N MET A 113 -13.54 -0.18 -4.75
CA MET A 113 -13.75 -1.61 -4.61
C MET A 113 -15.02 -2.04 -5.37
N LEU A 114 -15.18 -3.32 -5.61
CA LEU A 114 -16.35 -3.89 -6.25
C LEU A 114 -17.35 -4.36 -5.19
N GLY A 115 -18.46 -3.67 -5.06
CA GLY A 115 -19.42 -3.85 -3.97
C GLY A 115 -18.99 -3.14 -2.66
N ASP A 116 -19.38 -3.69 -1.52
CA ASP A 116 -19.12 -3.13 -0.19
C ASP A 116 -17.84 -3.65 0.48
N SER A 117 -17.06 -4.47 -0.23
CA SER A 117 -15.78 -4.98 0.27
C SER A 117 -14.84 -5.30 -0.89
N VAL A 118 -13.54 -5.20 -0.66
CA VAL A 118 -12.53 -5.73 -1.60
C VAL A 118 -12.59 -7.25 -1.69
N ARG A 119 -13.15 -7.93 -0.67
CA ARG A 119 -13.31 -9.39 -0.59
C ARG A 119 -14.64 -9.85 -1.19
N PRO A 120 -14.71 -11.08 -1.70
CA PRO A 120 -15.99 -11.66 -2.08
C PRO A 120 -16.86 -11.95 -0.86
N LYS A 121 -18.16 -12.05 -1.09
CA LYS A 121 -19.12 -12.49 -0.10
C LYS A 121 -18.83 -13.91 0.41
N ASN A 122 -18.34 -14.78 -0.47
CA ASN A 122 -18.09 -16.19 -0.17
C ASN A 122 -16.58 -16.48 -0.07
N GLU A 123 -16.12 -16.84 1.12
CA GLU A 123 -14.70 -17.12 1.39
C GLU A 123 -14.15 -18.27 0.53
N ASN A 124 -14.91 -19.35 0.35
CA ASN A 124 -14.42 -20.59 -0.25
C ASN A 124 -14.98 -20.85 -1.67
N GLY A 125 -15.60 -19.86 -2.28
CA GLY A 125 -16.13 -20.02 -3.64
C GLY A 125 -15.04 -19.89 -4.70
N SER A 126 -15.22 -20.53 -5.85
CA SER A 126 -14.36 -20.36 -7.05
C SER A 126 -14.73 -19.13 -7.88
N THR A 127 -15.77 -18.39 -7.50
CA THR A 127 -16.25 -17.19 -8.18
C THR A 127 -16.18 -16.00 -7.24
N PHE A 128 -15.75 -14.87 -7.75
CA PHE A 128 -15.81 -13.60 -7.00
C PHE A 128 -17.26 -13.09 -7.02
N THR A 129 -17.96 -13.23 -5.91
CA THR A 129 -19.30 -12.67 -5.72
C THR A 129 -19.17 -11.41 -4.88
N PRO A 130 -19.39 -10.21 -5.45
CA PRO A 130 -19.26 -8.97 -4.68
C PRO A 130 -20.24 -8.91 -3.51
N LEU A 131 -19.83 -8.29 -2.41
CA LEU A 131 -20.70 -8.08 -1.27
C LEU A 131 -21.68 -6.95 -1.57
N ASN A 132 -22.99 -7.19 -1.38
CA ASN A 132 -24.07 -6.21 -1.49
C ASN A 132 -24.17 -5.46 -2.84
N GLY A 133 -23.83 -6.13 -3.93
CA GLY A 133 -23.94 -5.57 -5.29
C GLY A 133 -22.60 -5.54 -6.02
N ALA A 134 -22.67 -5.30 -7.32
CA ALA A 134 -21.51 -5.31 -8.22
C ALA A 134 -21.14 -3.92 -8.75
N GLU A 135 -21.55 -2.86 -8.06
CA GLU A 135 -21.19 -1.50 -8.42
C GLU A 135 -19.76 -1.16 -7.93
N ILE A 136 -19.10 -0.28 -8.65
CA ILE A 136 -17.83 0.30 -8.18
C ILE A 136 -18.13 1.37 -7.14
N ARG A 137 -17.61 1.18 -5.93
CA ARG A 137 -17.83 2.06 -4.78
C ARG A 137 -16.48 2.56 -4.25
N SER A 138 -16.51 3.67 -3.51
CA SER A 138 -15.30 4.17 -2.82
C SER A 138 -14.77 3.13 -1.83
N ALA A 139 -13.48 2.84 -1.92
CA ALA A 139 -12.86 1.84 -1.05
C ALA A 139 -12.61 2.39 0.34
N HIS A 140 -12.88 1.56 1.33
CA HIS A 140 -12.56 1.77 2.74
C HIS A 140 -12.40 0.42 3.41
N ALA A 141 -11.74 0.38 4.54
CA ALA A 141 -11.58 -0.85 5.30
C ALA A 141 -12.89 -1.24 6.00
N VAL A 142 -13.23 -2.50 5.90
CA VAL A 142 -14.44 -3.07 6.51
C VAL A 142 -14.10 -4.34 7.27
N VAL A 143 -14.91 -4.65 8.28
CA VAL A 143 -14.87 -5.94 8.98
C VAL A 143 -16.06 -6.78 8.52
N GLN A 144 -15.76 -8.03 8.14
CA GLN A 144 -16.77 -9.02 7.76
C GLN A 144 -16.75 -10.18 8.74
N ASP A 145 -17.93 -10.69 9.08
CA ASP A 145 -18.01 -11.96 9.80
C ASP A 145 -17.68 -13.16 8.88
N LEU A 146 -17.27 -14.24 9.50
CA LEU A 146 -16.98 -15.50 8.83
C LEU A 146 -18.22 -16.40 8.82
N ILE A 147 -19.25 -16.00 8.08
CA ILE A 147 -20.42 -16.85 7.89
C ILE A 147 -20.14 -17.85 6.76
N ALA A 148 -20.36 -19.11 7.06
CA ALA A 148 -20.19 -20.19 6.08
C ALA A 148 -21.17 -20.05 4.90
N PRO A 149 -20.80 -20.49 3.69
CA PRO A 149 -21.74 -20.58 2.57
C PRO A 149 -22.99 -21.40 2.95
N PRO A 150 -24.17 -21.09 2.36
CA PRO A 150 -24.36 -20.22 1.18
C PRO A 150 -24.49 -18.73 1.48
N ASP A 151 -24.69 -18.35 2.74
CA ASP A 151 -25.04 -16.98 3.11
C ASP A 151 -23.87 -15.99 2.94
N GLY A 152 -22.64 -16.48 3.13
CA GLY A 152 -21.42 -15.69 3.03
C GLY A 152 -21.29 -14.67 4.17
N GLY A 153 -20.16 -13.98 4.21
CA GLY A 153 -19.90 -12.96 5.23
C GLY A 153 -20.73 -11.69 5.03
N ASN A 154 -21.07 -11.03 6.11
CA ASN A 154 -21.76 -9.75 6.12
C ASN A 154 -20.86 -8.68 6.74
N LEU A 155 -21.14 -7.41 6.43
CA LEU A 155 -20.48 -6.30 7.12
C LEU A 155 -20.86 -6.31 8.60
N MET A 156 -19.86 -6.13 9.45
CA MET A 156 -20.07 -5.92 10.88
C MET A 156 -20.16 -4.44 11.20
N THR A 157 -21.10 -4.10 12.08
CA THR A 157 -21.16 -2.72 12.62
C THR A 157 -20.01 -2.48 13.61
N ASP A 158 -19.70 -1.21 13.87
CA ASP A 158 -18.65 -0.86 14.84
C ASP A 158 -18.95 -1.38 16.24
N GLU A 159 -20.22 -1.41 16.63
CA GLU A 159 -20.66 -1.98 17.91
C GLU A 159 -20.45 -3.49 17.96
N ALA A 160 -20.74 -4.20 16.86
CA ALA A 160 -20.50 -5.63 16.77
C ALA A 160 -19.01 -5.95 16.81
N VAL A 161 -18.17 -5.17 16.11
CA VAL A 161 -16.70 -5.31 16.15
C VAL A 161 -16.16 -5.04 17.56
N ALA A 162 -16.63 -3.99 18.23
CA ALA A 162 -16.23 -3.66 19.61
C ALA A 162 -16.61 -4.73 20.63
N ALA A 163 -17.65 -5.50 20.37
CA ALA A 163 -18.08 -6.62 21.21
C ALA A 163 -17.32 -7.92 20.96
N LEU A 164 -16.48 -8.01 19.93
CA LEU A 164 -15.72 -9.22 19.64
C LEU A 164 -14.70 -9.52 20.72
N PRO A 165 -14.60 -10.79 21.14
CA PRO A 165 -13.52 -11.20 22.03
C PRO A 165 -12.17 -11.13 21.31
N ARG A 166 -11.11 -10.94 22.08
CA ARG A 166 -9.74 -10.99 21.53
C ARG A 166 -9.50 -12.34 20.82
N GLY A 167 -9.01 -12.28 19.59
CA GLY A 167 -8.77 -13.46 18.76
C GLY A 167 -10.03 -14.01 18.09
N ALA A 168 -11.09 -13.21 18.00
CA ALA A 168 -12.27 -13.55 17.23
C ALA A 168 -11.90 -13.85 15.78
N ASN A 169 -12.54 -14.88 15.23
CA ASN A 169 -12.30 -15.31 13.85
C ASN A 169 -13.22 -14.51 12.90
N ASN A 170 -12.70 -13.43 12.36
CA ASN A 170 -13.38 -12.56 11.39
C ASN A 170 -12.37 -11.98 10.41
N PHE A 171 -12.87 -11.38 9.34
CA PHE A 171 -12.06 -10.68 8.34
C PHE A 171 -12.07 -9.18 8.63
N GLY A 172 -10.91 -8.64 8.95
CA GLY A 172 -10.70 -7.23 9.20
C GLY A 172 -10.05 -6.50 8.03
N GLU A 173 -9.19 -5.55 8.35
CA GLU A 173 -8.48 -4.76 7.35
C GLU A 173 -7.56 -5.61 6.48
N THR A 174 -7.55 -5.32 5.18
CA THR A 174 -6.70 -5.96 4.19
C THR A 174 -5.60 -5.01 3.72
N VAL A 175 -4.54 -5.56 3.14
CA VAL A 175 -3.43 -4.76 2.58
C VAL A 175 -3.84 -3.91 1.37
N ASP A 176 -4.92 -4.25 0.70
CA ASP A 176 -5.40 -3.60 -0.51
C ASP A 176 -5.67 -2.12 -0.29
N ILE A 177 -6.36 -1.81 0.80
CA ILE A 177 -6.77 -0.43 1.11
C ILE A 177 -5.54 0.44 1.36
N GLY A 178 -4.62 -0.02 2.19
CA GLY A 178 -3.37 0.68 2.47
C GLY A 178 -2.49 0.83 1.22
N ALA A 179 -2.41 -0.21 0.38
CA ALA A 179 -1.65 -0.18 -0.86
C ALA A 179 -2.19 0.84 -1.86
N MET A 180 -3.51 0.85 -2.09
CA MET A 180 -4.15 1.84 -2.96
C MET A 180 -3.98 3.27 -2.44
N TRP A 181 -4.19 3.46 -1.14
CA TRP A 181 -4.05 4.76 -0.49
C TRP A 181 -2.62 5.27 -0.66
N MET A 182 -1.62 4.48 -0.26
CA MET A 182 -0.21 4.86 -0.38
C MET A 182 0.17 5.14 -1.84
N TRP A 183 -0.24 4.30 -2.77
CA TRP A 183 0.05 4.52 -4.19
C TRP A 183 -0.52 5.85 -4.69
N ARG A 184 -1.76 6.17 -4.34
CA ARG A 184 -2.40 7.43 -4.74
C ARG A 184 -1.75 8.64 -4.05
N GLU A 185 -1.45 8.55 -2.76
CA GLU A 185 -0.73 9.63 -2.05
C GLU A 185 0.65 9.88 -2.66
N MET A 186 1.39 8.84 -3.01
CA MET A 186 2.68 8.99 -3.69
C MET A 186 2.53 9.69 -5.05
N GLN A 187 1.48 9.39 -5.81
CA GLN A 187 1.19 10.08 -7.06
C GLN A 187 0.89 11.57 -6.83
N LEU A 188 0.08 11.89 -5.82
CA LEU A 188 -0.26 13.26 -5.49
C LEU A 188 0.97 14.05 -5.02
N GLN A 189 1.77 13.46 -4.13
CA GLN A 189 2.92 14.14 -3.53
C GLN A 189 4.10 14.30 -4.50
N PHE A 190 4.46 13.24 -5.22
CA PHE A 190 5.69 13.20 -5.99
C PHE A 190 5.51 13.50 -7.47
N ARG A 191 4.30 13.30 -8.00
CA ARG A 191 4.00 13.61 -9.39
C ARG A 191 3.23 14.91 -9.59
N GLY A 192 2.87 15.60 -8.51
CA GLY A 192 2.08 16.83 -8.56
C GLY A 192 0.70 16.65 -9.19
N VAL A 193 0.17 15.41 -9.18
CA VAL A 193 -1.20 15.14 -9.64
C VAL A 193 -2.15 15.64 -8.56
N VAL A 194 -2.94 16.66 -8.85
CA VAL A 194 -3.89 17.24 -7.88
C VAL A 194 -5.16 16.39 -7.80
N THR A 195 -5.61 15.88 -8.93
CA THR A 195 -6.75 14.96 -9.07
C THR A 195 -6.48 14.00 -10.21
N ASP A 196 -6.94 12.76 -10.08
CA ASP A 196 -6.90 11.80 -11.18
C ASP A 196 -8.27 11.13 -11.28
N GLU A 197 -8.96 11.32 -12.39
CA GLU A 197 -10.28 10.72 -12.66
C GLU A 197 -10.19 9.20 -12.87
N ARG A 198 -9.00 8.69 -13.15
CA ARG A 198 -8.78 7.25 -13.28
C ARG A 198 -8.95 6.56 -11.96
N LYS A 199 -9.77 5.53 -11.93
CA LYS A 199 -10.06 4.73 -10.73
C LYS A 199 -8.96 3.70 -10.50
N ILE A 200 -8.60 3.49 -9.25
CA ILE A 200 -7.88 2.29 -8.81
C ILE A 200 -8.91 1.41 -8.13
N VAL A 201 -9.10 0.19 -8.61
CA VAL A 201 -10.12 -0.74 -8.08
C VAL A 201 -9.41 -1.96 -7.53
N ALA A 202 -9.50 -2.19 -6.22
CA ALA A 202 -8.93 -3.40 -5.62
C ALA A 202 -9.97 -4.52 -5.53
N VAL A 203 -9.49 -5.74 -5.73
CA VAL A 203 -10.21 -6.98 -5.45
C VAL A 203 -9.29 -7.97 -4.76
N ASN A 204 -9.75 -8.56 -3.68
CA ASN A 204 -9.03 -9.56 -2.92
C ASN A 204 -9.59 -10.95 -3.23
N CYS A 205 -8.80 -11.76 -3.92
CA CYS A 205 -9.17 -13.09 -4.39
C CYS A 205 -8.62 -14.21 -3.50
N GLY A 206 -7.93 -13.88 -2.42
CA GLY A 206 -7.31 -14.84 -1.52
C GLY A 206 -8.30 -15.80 -0.88
N VAL A 207 -7.81 -16.99 -0.51
CA VAL A 207 -8.60 -18.04 0.13
C VAL A 207 -7.87 -18.57 1.37
N GLY A 208 -8.51 -18.47 2.52
CA GLY A 208 -7.93 -18.90 3.79
C GLY A 208 -7.48 -20.36 3.79
N GLY A 209 -6.34 -20.64 4.40
CA GLY A 209 -5.84 -22.01 4.58
C GLY A 209 -5.36 -22.72 3.32
N GLN A 210 -5.08 -22.01 2.24
CA GLN A 210 -4.67 -22.61 0.97
C GLN A 210 -3.18 -22.51 0.71
N ILE A 211 -2.65 -23.49 -0.02
CA ILE A 211 -1.30 -23.48 -0.58
C ILE A 211 -1.33 -22.85 -1.98
N ILE A 212 -0.17 -22.42 -2.49
CA ILE A 212 -0.07 -21.75 -3.78
C ILE A 212 -0.60 -22.59 -4.95
N GLU A 213 -0.44 -23.91 -4.88
CA GLU A 213 -0.94 -24.84 -5.90
C GLU A 213 -2.46 -24.77 -6.04
N HIS A 214 -3.18 -24.64 -4.90
CA HIS A 214 -4.64 -24.54 -4.90
C HIS A 214 -5.13 -23.21 -5.51
N LEU A 215 -4.35 -22.15 -5.34
CA LEU A 215 -4.65 -20.81 -5.87
C LEU A 215 -4.24 -20.65 -7.33
N SER A 216 -3.42 -21.59 -7.85
CA SER A 216 -2.88 -21.53 -9.21
C SER A 216 -3.90 -21.91 -10.27
N LYS A 217 -3.71 -21.38 -11.47
CA LYS A 217 -4.52 -21.68 -12.66
C LYS A 217 -4.50 -23.17 -12.99
N GLY A 218 -5.69 -23.71 -13.21
CA GLY A 218 -5.89 -25.12 -13.60
C GLY A 218 -6.04 -26.09 -12.43
N HIS A 219 -5.92 -25.64 -11.18
CA HIS A 219 -6.22 -26.50 -10.03
C HIS A 219 -7.73 -26.83 -9.98
N SER A 220 -8.08 -28.06 -9.59
CA SER A 220 -9.46 -28.58 -9.61
C SER A 220 -10.44 -27.81 -8.72
N TRP A 221 -9.99 -27.14 -7.68
CA TRP A 221 -10.83 -26.30 -6.82
C TRP A 221 -11.22 -24.98 -7.47
N GLY A 222 -10.51 -24.57 -8.50
CA GLY A 222 -10.87 -23.43 -9.35
C GLY A 222 -10.74 -22.06 -8.67
N PHE A 223 -9.99 -21.91 -7.57
CA PHE A 223 -9.86 -20.63 -6.87
C PHE A 223 -9.28 -19.52 -7.75
N TYR A 224 -8.40 -19.84 -8.68
CA TYR A 224 -7.91 -18.89 -9.68
C TYR A 224 -9.05 -18.20 -10.46
N ASN A 225 -10.18 -18.87 -10.65
CA ASN A 225 -11.32 -18.29 -11.35
C ASN A 225 -11.94 -17.09 -10.63
N ARG A 226 -11.65 -16.89 -9.35
CA ARG A 226 -12.02 -15.64 -8.64
C ARG A 226 -11.40 -14.43 -9.31
N ILE A 227 -10.12 -14.52 -9.67
CA ILE A 227 -9.39 -13.44 -10.35
C ILE A 227 -10.09 -13.16 -11.67
N ILE A 228 -10.32 -14.19 -12.48
CA ILE A 228 -10.99 -14.04 -13.76
C ILE A 228 -12.40 -13.45 -13.60
N SER A 229 -13.17 -13.94 -12.63
CA SER A 229 -14.53 -13.45 -12.36
C SER A 229 -14.53 -11.99 -11.92
N ALA A 230 -13.65 -11.58 -11.02
CA ALA A 230 -13.56 -10.21 -10.55
C ALA A 230 -13.17 -9.25 -11.69
N VAL A 231 -12.13 -9.57 -12.43
CA VAL A 231 -11.67 -8.77 -13.59
C VAL A 231 -12.75 -8.64 -14.65
N THR A 232 -13.44 -9.75 -14.96
CA THR A 232 -14.53 -9.76 -15.96
C THR A 232 -15.68 -8.84 -15.55
N GLN A 233 -16.06 -8.82 -14.27
CA GLN A 233 -17.12 -7.96 -13.77
C GLN A 233 -16.74 -6.48 -13.85
N ILE A 234 -15.52 -6.11 -13.42
CA ILE A 234 -15.04 -4.73 -13.51
C ILE A 234 -14.92 -4.30 -14.97
N LYS A 235 -14.41 -5.19 -15.83
CA LYS A 235 -14.33 -4.92 -17.27
C LYS A 235 -15.71 -4.67 -17.87
N ALA A 236 -16.72 -5.45 -17.53
CA ALA A 236 -18.07 -5.26 -18.01
C ALA A 236 -18.64 -3.89 -17.62
N ILE A 237 -18.33 -3.41 -16.40
CA ILE A 237 -18.73 -2.07 -15.96
C ILE A 237 -18.01 -1.00 -16.80
N ALA A 238 -16.69 -1.13 -16.97
CA ALA A 238 -15.92 -0.20 -17.76
C ALA A 238 -16.38 -0.15 -19.23
N ASP A 239 -16.64 -1.31 -19.83
CA ASP A 239 -17.15 -1.43 -21.21
C ASP A 239 -18.53 -0.75 -21.37
N ALA A 240 -19.42 -0.90 -20.39
CA ALA A 240 -20.73 -0.25 -20.37
C ALA A 240 -20.64 1.27 -20.30
N GLU A 241 -19.57 1.81 -19.69
CA GLU A 241 -19.26 3.24 -19.63
C GLU A 241 -18.41 3.74 -20.80
N GLY A 242 -18.00 2.87 -21.72
CA GLY A 242 -17.06 3.21 -22.82
C GLY A 242 -15.65 3.55 -22.32
N LYS A 243 -15.23 2.95 -21.20
CA LYS A 243 -13.97 3.20 -20.51
C LYS A 243 -12.96 2.07 -20.73
N THR A 244 -11.68 2.42 -20.61
CA THR A 244 -10.59 1.44 -20.65
C THR A 244 -10.41 0.77 -19.28
N CYS A 245 -10.00 -0.52 -19.30
CA CYS A 245 -9.80 -1.30 -18.09
C CYS A 245 -8.60 -2.25 -18.25
N GLY A 246 -7.83 -2.42 -17.16
CA GLY A 246 -6.73 -3.37 -17.15
C GLY A 246 -6.17 -3.64 -15.75
N VAL A 247 -5.53 -4.79 -15.61
CA VAL A 247 -4.80 -5.16 -14.39
C VAL A 247 -3.47 -4.40 -14.38
N VAL A 248 -3.17 -3.74 -13.27
CA VAL A 248 -1.98 -2.89 -13.11
C VAL A 248 -1.09 -3.31 -11.95
N GLY A 249 -1.57 -4.23 -11.13
CA GLY A 249 -0.79 -4.74 -10.02
C GLY A 249 -1.34 -6.04 -9.47
N PHE A 250 -0.43 -6.84 -8.91
CA PHE A 250 -0.74 -8.08 -8.24
C PHE A 250 0.01 -8.14 -6.91
N LEU A 251 -0.71 -8.29 -5.82
CA LEU A 251 -0.19 -8.48 -4.47
C LEU A 251 -0.42 -9.93 -4.06
N TYR A 252 0.61 -10.61 -3.62
CA TYR A 252 0.50 -11.97 -3.14
C TYR A 252 0.96 -12.06 -1.67
N LEU A 253 0.06 -12.53 -0.80
CA LEU A 253 0.34 -12.76 0.62
C LEU A 253 -0.03 -14.20 0.98
N GLY A 254 0.96 -15.05 1.00
CA GLY A 254 0.80 -16.44 1.36
C GLY A 254 2.17 -17.08 1.48
N ASN A 255 2.27 -18.28 1.95
CA ASN A 255 3.42 -19.20 1.93
C ASN A 255 3.39 -20.12 3.12
N GLU A 256 2.75 -19.74 4.22
CA GLU A 256 2.85 -20.38 5.52
C GLU A 256 2.43 -21.84 5.41
N TYR A 257 1.35 -22.09 4.68
CA TYR A 257 0.84 -23.47 4.51
C TYR A 257 1.66 -24.32 3.53
N ASN A 258 2.49 -23.74 2.68
CA ASN A 258 3.41 -24.51 1.86
C ASN A 258 4.53 -25.14 2.69
N TYR A 259 4.86 -24.55 3.85
CA TYR A 259 5.81 -25.15 4.80
C TYR A 259 5.17 -26.18 5.74
N ASP A 260 3.85 -26.33 5.72
CA ASP A 260 3.14 -27.36 6.47
C ASP A 260 3.09 -28.66 5.66
N SER A 261 3.88 -29.65 6.07
CA SER A 261 3.96 -30.95 5.40
C SER A 261 2.62 -31.70 5.33
N THR A 262 1.64 -31.33 6.15
CA THR A 262 0.30 -31.94 6.15
C THR A 262 -0.59 -31.43 5.02
N LYS A 263 -0.22 -30.32 4.37
CA LYS A 263 -0.98 -29.70 3.29
C LYS A 263 -0.62 -30.21 1.89
N GLY A 264 0.51 -30.90 1.76
CA GLY A 264 0.95 -31.52 0.50
C GLY A 264 1.47 -30.54 -0.55
N GLY A 265 1.76 -29.30 -0.18
CA GLY A 265 2.32 -28.31 -1.09
C GLY A 265 3.83 -28.39 -1.26
N ALA A 266 4.37 -27.61 -2.19
CA ALA A 266 5.80 -27.48 -2.43
C ALA A 266 6.50 -26.88 -1.21
N THR A 267 7.37 -27.65 -0.59
CA THR A 267 8.20 -27.24 0.56
C THR A 267 9.61 -26.80 0.13
N ASP A 268 10.01 -27.20 -1.06
CA ASP A 268 11.29 -26.76 -1.64
C ASP A 268 11.22 -25.32 -2.15
N ARG A 269 12.23 -24.53 -1.81
CA ARG A 269 12.28 -23.11 -2.16
C ARG A 269 12.29 -22.85 -3.67
N ALA A 270 12.97 -23.68 -4.45
CA ALA A 270 13.08 -23.50 -5.89
C ALA A 270 11.77 -23.82 -6.57
N GLU A 271 11.12 -24.90 -6.16
CA GLU A 271 9.80 -25.31 -6.63
C GLU A 271 8.74 -24.22 -6.29
N TYR A 272 8.70 -23.77 -5.04
CA TYR A 272 7.80 -22.70 -4.63
C TYR A 272 7.99 -21.42 -5.47
N ARG A 273 9.23 -21.01 -5.70
CA ARG A 273 9.53 -19.85 -6.55
C ARG A 273 9.08 -20.01 -7.99
N ALA A 274 9.16 -21.22 -8.53
CA ALA A 274 8.66 -21.52 -9.87
C ALA A 274 7.14 -21.40 -9.94
N LEU A 275 6.42 -21.93 -8.93
CA LEU A 275 4.97 -21.81 -8.82
C LEU A 275 4.52 -20.36 -8.67
N LEU A 276 5.19 -19.59 -7.80
CA LEU A 276 4.86 -18.18 -7.61
C LEU A 276 5.09 -17.37 -8.89
N ARG A 277 6.21 -17.61 -9.60
CA ARG A 277 6.47 -16.95 -10.88
C ARG A 277 5.39 -17.29 -11.90
N LYS A 278 5.03 -18.59 -12.00
CA LYS A 278 3.97 -19.03 -12.88
C LYS A 278 2.61 -18.37 -12.55
N LEU A 279 2.27 -18.27 -11.26
CA LEU A 279 1.04 -17.59 -10.84
C LEU A 279 1.05 -16.11 -11.26
N ILE A 280 2.17 -15.42 -11.08
CA ILE A 280 2.34 -14.02 -11.53
C ILE A 280 2.16 -13.93 -13.05
N ASP A 281 2.86 -14.79 -13.81
CA ASP A 281 2.78 -14.81 -15.28
C ASP A 281 1.37 -15.16 -15.80
N ASP A 282 0.58 -15.93 -15.04
CA ASP A 282 -0.80 -16.28 -15.38
C ASP A 282 -1.79 -15.11 -15.13
N VAL A 283 -1.43 -14.16 -14.24
CA VAL A 283 -2.28 -13.01 -13.85
C VAL A 283 -2.01 -11.78 -14.72
N ILE A 284 -0.76 -11.54 -15.07
CA ILE A 284 -0.29 -10.39 -15.86
C ILE A 284 -0.28 -10.72 -17.35
#